data_6d4d8109d675a071135f5a0a4a685616
#
_entry.id   6d4d8109d675a071135f5a0a4a685616
#
_cell.length_a   1.000
_cell.length_b   1.000
_cell.length_c   1.000
_cell.angle_alpha   90.00
_cell.angle_beta   90.00
_cell.angle_gamma   90.00
#
_symmetry.space_group_name_H-M   'P 1'
#
loop_
_entity.id
_entity.type
_entity.pdbx_description
1 polymer ?
#
loop_
_entity_poly.entity_id
_entity_poly.type
_entity_poly.pdbx_seq_one_letter_code
_entity_poly.pdbx_strand_id
1 'polypeptide(L)'
;MRSILTALVAALMLFIVVAAAKARPAAPVPADTSVRMADAADAFIASLGSAERNRGTWELDAEQRFDWHFIPRERYGVRLQGMNSAQRVAAHGLLQSVLSSQGYLKATGVMQLEGILGRIENRPAQRNPEDYYFNIFGAPSPDGPWAWRFEGHHISVNVTAAGDARPSVTPAFMGSNPALVGEGPNAGRRLLGAEEDLARELMVLFSDAQLRTVIIETEAPRDVITGNARTVELDGYQGLEASRMNDAQSRALMLLIEEYLNNAAVDIADAEMDRIHAAGLGNLHFAWAGSTMRGEGHYYRIHGPTVLIEFDNVQGGANHVHSVWRDPQNDFGDDLLRRHYAEVDHP
;
A
#
# COMPACT_ATOMS: atom_id res chain seq x y z
N MET A 1 71.23 37.38 -34.71
CA MET A 1 70.79 38.61 -34.03
C MET A 1 69.33 38.81 -34.41
N ARG A 2 68.51 38.90 -33.39
CA ARG A 2 67.06 39.19 -33.35
C ARG A 2 66.11 38.23 -34.10
N SER A 3 65.68 37.27 -33.36
CA SER A 3 64.55 36.39 -33.65
C SER A 3 63.23 37.16 -33.52
N ILE A 4 62.36 37.08 -34.52
CA ILE A 4 60.97 37.54 -34.40
C ILE A 4 60.09 36.33 -34.22
N LEU A 5 59.44 36.26 -33.04
CA LEU A 5 58.49 35.23 -32.63
C LEU A 5 57.13 35.62 -33.19
N THR A 6 56.60 34.87 -34.14
CA THR A 6 55.26 35.05 -34.70
C THR A 6 54.29 34.19 -33.88
N ALA A 7 53.40 34.81 -33.11
CA ALA A 7 52.36 34.12 -32.37
C ALA A 7 51.14 33.93 -33.31
N LEU A 8 50.79 32.66 -33.54
CA LEU A 8 49.56 32.25 -34.21
C LEU A 8 48.44 32.23 -33.17
N VAL A 9 47.46 33.11 -33.30
CA VAL A 9 46.22 33.09 -32.54
C VAL A 9 45.22 32.22 -33.31
N ALA A 10 44.96 30.99 -32.85
CA ALA A 10 43.90 30.15 -33.38
C ALA A 10 42.57 30.54 -32.71
N ALA A 11 41.71 31.20 -33.46
CA ALA A 11 40.33 31.46 -33.02
C ALA A 11 39.50 30.17 -33.13
N LEU A 12 39.16 29.56 -32.00
CA LEU A 12 38.25 28.42 -31.91
C LEU A 12 36.82 28.94 -31.96
N MET A 13 36.16 28.85 -33.12
CA MET A 13 34.73 29.11 -33.24
C MET A 13 33.95 27.93 -32.65
N LEU A 14 33.36 28.13 -31.48
CA LEU A 14 32.45 27.18 -30.83
C LEU A 14 31.05 27.32 -31.48
N PHE A 15 30.71 26.40 -32.39
CA PHE A 15 29.34 26.30 -32.89
C PHE A 15 28.44 25.67 -31.84
N ILE A 16 27.63 26.47 -31.16
CA ILE A 16 26.55 26.01 -30.30
C ILE A 16 25.42 25.53 -31.23
N VAL A 17 25.31 24.23 -31.44
CA VAL A 17 24.13 23.62 -32.05
C VAL A 17 23.03 23.60 -30.98
N VAL A 18 22.13 24.58 -31.02
CA VAL A 18 20.89 24.55 -30.26
C VAL A 18 19.99 23.50 -30.94
N ALA A 19 20.04 22.27 -30.48
CA ALA A 19 19.05 21.26 -30.83
C ALA A 19 17.71 21.71 -30.24
N ALA A 20 16.79 22.17 -31.07
CA ALA A 20 15.41 22.40 -30.70
C ALA A 20 14.83 21.03 -30.21
N ALA A 21 14.74 20.83 -28.92
CA ALA A 21 14.04 19.71 -28.36
C ALA A 21 12.58 19.81 -28.85
N LYS A 22 12.19 18.92 -29.78
CA LYS A 22 10.78 18.74 -30.12
C LYS A 22 10.06 18.41 -28.81
N ALA A 23 9.14 19.30 -28.40
CA ALA A 23 8.27 19.04 -27.26
C ALA A 23 7.64 17.65 -27.48
N ARG A 24 7.92 16.73 -26.56
CA ARG A 24 7.23 15.45 -26.53
C ARG A 24 5.75 15.77 -26.38
N PRO A 25 4.86 15.18 -27.21
CA PRO A 25 3.43 15.35 -26.97
C PRO A 25 3.17 14.95 -25.50
N ALA A 26 2.43 15.81 -24.79
CA ALA A 26 2.03 15.52 -23.43
C ALA A 26 1.39 14.12 -23.41
N ALA A 27 1.84 13.26 -22.53
CA ALA A 27 1.19 11.96 -22.35
C ALA A 27 -0.29 12.23 -22.10
N PRO A 28 -1.21 11.44 -22.70
CA PRO A 28 -2.64 11.61 -22.43
C PRO A 28 -2.83 11.61 -20.91
N VAL A 29 -3.58 12.58 -20.39
CA VAL A 29 -3.96 12.62 -18.97
C VAL A 29 -4.63 11.28 -18.68
N PRO A 30 -4.14 10.47 -17.75
CA PRO A 30 -4.76 9.18 -17.43
C PRO A 30 -6.24 9.43 -17.11
N ALA A 31 -7.13 8.61 -17.64
CA ALA A 31 -8.52 8.61 -17.20
C ALA A 31 -8.56 8.52 -15.67
N ASP A 32 -9.50 9.21 -15.04
CA ASP A 32 -9.70 9.19 -13.59
C ASP A 32 -9.69 7.74 -13.08
N THR A 33 -9.06 7.51 -11.94
CA THR A 33 -8.94 6.17 -11.36
C THR A 33 -10.32 5.53 -11.14
N SER A 34 -11.35 6.31 -10.78
CA SER A 34 -12.72 5.81 -10.60
C SER A 34 -13.29 5.22 -11.90
N VAL A 35 -13.08 5.89 -13.04
CA VAL A 35 -13.51 5.39 -14.36
C VAL A 35 -12.74 4.13 -14.75
N ARG A 36 -11.40 4.16 -14.68
CA ARG A 36 -10.57 2.98 -15.00
C ARG A 36 -10.90 1.77 -14.15
N MET A 37 -11.20 2.00 -12.88
CA MET A 37 -11.54 0.97 -11.91
C MET A 37 -12.92 0.35 -12.21
N ALA A 38 -13.93 1.17 -12.55
CA ALA A 38 -15.25 0.70 -12.93
C ALA A 38 -15.18 -0.14 -14.22
N ASP A 39 -14.49 0.35 -15.26
CA ASP A 39 -14.30 -0.39 -16.51
C ASP A 39 -13.57 -1.73 -16.29
N ALA A 40 -12.54 -1.75 -15.43
CA ALA A 40 -11.81 -2.97 -15.10
C ALA A 40 -12.67 -3.99 -14.32
N ALA A 41 -13.50 -3.51 -13.40
CA ALA A 41 -14.42 -4.35 -12.64
C ALA A 41 -15.52 -4.94 -13.54
N ASP A 42 -16.08 -4.15 -14.45
CA ASP A 42 -17.05 -4.62 -15.44
C ASP A 42 -16.43 -5.67 -16.37
N ALA A 43 -15.20 -5.44 -16.84
CA ALA A 43 -14.48 -6.42 -17.65
C ALA A 43 -14.22 -7.73 -16.87
N PHE A 44 -13.89 -7.62 -15.57
CA PHE A 44 -13.73 -8.80 -14.72
C PHE A 44 -15.07 -9.56 -14.57
N ILE A 45 -16.16 -8.89 -14.19
CA ILE A 45 -17.49 -9.51 -14.04
C ILE A 45 -17.94 -10.14 -15.35
N ALA A 46 -17.75 -9.47 -16.49
CA ALA A 46 -18.12 -9.98 -17.81
C ALA A 46 -17.35 -11.25 -18.18
N SER A 47 -16.11 -11.41 -17.69
CA SER A 47 -15.31 -12.63 -17.94
C SER A 47 -15.76 -13.85 -17.15
N LEU A 48 -16.58 -13.66 -16.09
CA LEU A 48 -16.99 -14.70 -15.16
C LEU A 48 -18.21 -15.49 -15.67
N GLY A 49 -18.23 -16.80 -15.42
CA GLY A 49 -19.42 -17.62 -15.55
C GLY A 49 -20.45 -17.31 -14.45
N SER A 50 -21.69 -17.78 -14.61
CA SER A 50 -22.76 -17.50 -13.63
C SER A 50 -22.44 -18.00 -12.21
N ALA A 51 -21.85 -19.20 -12.10
CA ALA A 51 -21.47 -19.76 -10.80
C ALA A 51 -20.35 -18.96 -10.11
N GLU A 52 -19.43 -18.38 -10.85
CA GLU A 52 -18.35 -17.54 -10.33
C GLU A 52 -18.89 -16.17 -9.89
N ARG A 53 -19.73 -15.56 -10.72
CA ARG A 53 -20.45 -14.32 -10.37
C ARG A 53 -21.22 -14.47 -9.06
N ASN A 54 -22.00 -15.52 -8.90
CA ASN A 54 -22.77 -15.77 -7.68
C ASN A 54 -21.90 -15.95 -6.42
N ARG A 55 -20.62 -16.30 -6.57
CA ARG A 55 -19.69 -16.42 -5.45
C ARG A 55 -18.91 -15.14 -5.15
N GLY A 56 -18.79 -14.25 -6.11
CA GLY A 56 -17.92 -13.09 -6.01
C GLY A 56 -18.59 -11.72 -6.13
N THR A 57 -19.93 -11.67 -6.32
CA THR A 57 -20.67 -10.41 -6.35
C THR A 57 -21.72 -10.38 -5.23
N TRP A 58 -21.82 -9.24 -4.56
CA TRP A 58 -22.57 -9.03 -3.35
C TRP A 58 -23.28 -7.66 -3.41
N GLU A 59 -24.32 -7.48 -2.59
CA GLU A 59 -24.84 -6.13 -2.34
C GLU A 59 -23.77 -5.29 -1.61
N LEU A 60 -23.83 -3.95 -1.77
CA LEU A 60 -22.81 -3.05 -1.19
C LEU A 60 -22.78 -3.09 0.34
N ASP A 61 -23.94 -3.31 0.97
CA ASP A 61 -24.10 -3.39 2.43
C ASP A 61 -23.90 -4.79 3.01
N ALA A 62 -23.55 -5.78 2.16
CA ALA A 62 -23.37 -7.17 2.58
C ALA A 62 -22.26 -7.27 3.68
N GLU A 63 -22.53 -8.08 4.72
CA GLU A 63 -21.59 -8.30 5.83
C GLU A 63 -20.24 -8.84 5.35
N GLN A 64 -20.22 -9.60 4.26
CA GLN A 64 -19.01 -10.11 3.62
C GLN A 64 -18.03 -9.00 3.24
N ARG A 65 -18.49 -7.77 3.04
CA ARG A 65 -17.63 -6.62 2.75
C ARG A 65 -16.69 -6.30 3.91
N PHE A 66 -17.10 -6.54 5.12
CA PHE A 66 -16.35 -6.23 6.33
C PHE A 66 -15.65 -7.45 6.94
N ASP A 67 -15.94 -8.66 6.45
CA ASP A 67 -15.30 -9.91 6.87
C ASP A 67 -13.98 -10.12 6.11
N TRP A 68 -13.01 -9.26 6.35
CA TRP A 68 -11.68 -9.34 5.78
C TRP A 68 -10.68 -9.98 6.74
N HIS A 69 -9.66 -10.66 6.20
CA HIS A 69 -8.59 -11.20 7.02
C HIS A 69 -7.34 -11.52 6.20
N PHE A 70 -6.20 -11.61 6.87
CA PHE A 70 -4.88 -11.88 6.28
C PHE A 70 -4.26 -13.22 6.69
N ILE A 71 -4.92 -14.01 7.58
CA ILE A 71 -4.47 -15.34 7.96
C ILE A 71 -4.96 -16.41 6.97
N PRO A 72 -4.39 -17.64 6.95
CA PRO A 72 -4.95 -18.77 6.21
C PRO A 72 -6.35 -19.12 6.72
N ARG A 73 -7.37 -19.03 5.87
CA ARG A 73 -8.76 -19.41 6.17
C ARG A 73 -9.54 -19.61 4.86
N GLU A 74 -10.72 -20.20 4.96
CA GLU A 74 -11.69 -20.17 3.87
C GLU A 74 -12.18 -18.75 3.61
N ARG A 75 -12.41 -18.41 2.35
CA ARG A 75 -12.81 -17.07 1.91
C ARG A 75 -13.93 -17.12 0.90
N TYR A 76 -14.72 -16.06 0.90
CA TYR A 76 -15.68 -15.77 -0.15
C TYR A 76 -14.94 -15.23 -1.39
N GLY A 77 -15.64 -15.27 -2.54
CA GLY A 77 -15.16 -14.61 -3.75
C GLY A 77 -14.76 -15.55 -4.87
N VAL A 78 -14.31 -14.96 -5.97
CA VAL A 78 -13.77 -15.66 -7.13
C VAL A 78 -12.29 -15.92 -6.91
N ARG A 79 -11.93 -17.19 -6.78
CA ARG A 79 -10.56 -17.63 -6.51
C ARG A 79 -9.71 -17.55 -7.76
N LEU A 80 -8.51 -17.02 -7.67
CA LEU A 80 -7.57 -16.92 -8.79
C LEU A 80 -7.17 -18.30 -9.33
N GLN A 81 -7.02 -19.31 -8.44
CA GLN A 81 -6.85 -20.68 -8.85
C GLN A 81 -8.10 -21.16 -9.60
N GLY A 82 -7.93 -21.63 -10.80
CA GLY A 82 -9.03 -22.07 -11.65
C GLY A 82 -9.52 -21.03 -12.66
N MET A 83 -9.08 -19.78 -12.56
CA MET A 83 -9.35 -18.79 -13.60
C MET A 83 -8.64 -19.18 -14.91
N ASN A 84 -9.34 -19.02 -16.03
CA ASN A 84 -8.73 -19.10 -17.36
C ASN A 84 -7.89 -17.84 -17.65
N SER A 85 -7.18 -17.83 -18.78
CA SER A 85 -6.27 -16.71 -19.12
C SER A 85 -6.99 -15.36 -19.25
N ALA A 86 -8.21 -15.33 -19.81
CA ALA A 86 -8.96 -14.09 -19.96
C ALA A 86 -9.42 -13.55 -18.60
N GLN A 87 -9.91 -14.42 -17.71
CA GLN A 87 -10.27 -14.07 -16.34
C GLN A 87 -9.09 -13.54 -15.54
N ARG A 88 -7.92 -14.19 -15.65
CA ARG A 88 -6.69 -13.73 -15.00
C ARG A 88 -6.27 -12.33 -15.48
N VAL A 89 -6.31 -12.09 -16.79
CA VAL A 89 -6.01 -10.76 -17.33
C VAL A 89 -6.95 -9.70 -16.77
N ALA A 90 -8.25 -9.98 -16.72
CA ALA A 90 -9.24 -9.05 -16.16
C ALA A 90 -9.05 -8.83 -14.64
N ALA A 91 -8.81 -9.91 -13.87
CA ALA A 91 -8.53 -9.84 -12.43
C ALA A 91 -7.27 -8.99 -12.12
N HIS A 92 -6.17 -9.21 -12.85
CA HIS A 92 -4.98 -8.39 -12.72
C HIS A 92 -5.20 -6.96 -13.23
N GLY A 93 -6.05 -6.75 -14.25
CA GLY A 93 -6.47 -5.43 -14.70
C GLY A 93 -7.18 -4.64 -13.59
N LEU A 94 -8.03 -5.30 -12.81
CA LEU A 94 -8.69 -4.69 -11.66
C LEU A 94 -7.68 -4.27 -10.56
N LEU A 95 -6.69 -5.10 -10.25
CA LEU A 95 -5.61 -4.71 -9.33
C LEU A 95 -4.83 -3.49 -9.85
N GLN A 96 -4.46 -3.49 -11.12
CA GLN A 96 -3.69 -2.42 -11.75
C GLN A 96 -4.48 -1.12 -11.94
N SER A 97 -5.81 -1.15 -11.84
CA SER A 97 -6.62 0.05 -11.93
C SER A 97 -6.46 0.97 -10.73
N VAL A 98 -6.12 0.41 -9.55
CA VAL A 98 -6.04 1.12 -8.27
C VAL A 98 -4.66 1.07 -7.62
N LEU A 99 -3.87 0.04 -7.90
CA LEU A 99 -2.51 -0.07 -7.40
C LEU A 99 -1.52 0.59 -8.37
N SER A 100 -0.52 1.25 -7.80
CA SER A 100 0.66 1.69 -8.55
C SER A 100 1.48 0.48 -9.01
N SER A 101 2.52 0.72 -9.81
CA SER A 101 3.48 -0.35 -10.15
C SER A 101 4.13 -0.95 -8.91
N GLN A 102 4.45 -0.13 -7.89
CA GLN A 102 4.98 -0.59 -6.60
C GLN A 102 3.99 -1.48 -5.88
N GLY A 103 2.75 -1.01 -5.67
CA GLY A 103 1.71 -1.78 -4.98
C GLY A 103 1.36 -3.07 -5.69
N TYR A 104 1.27 -3.05 -7.02
CA TYR A 104 1.03 -4.26 -7.82
C TYR A 104 2.16 -5.27 -7.70
N LEU A 105 3.43 -4.83 -7.73
CA LEU A 105 4.58 -5.71 -7.52
C LEU A 105 4.64 -6.28 -6.10
N LYS A 106 4.26 -5.50 -5.09
CA LYS A 106 4.12 -6.00 -3.71
C LYS A 106 2.99 -7.02 -3.61
N ALA A 107 1.80 -6.73 -4.13
CA ALA A 107 0.66 -7.65 -4.11
C ALA A 107 0.99 -8.99 -4.77
N THR A 108 1.56 -8.97 -5.98
CA THR A 108 1.99 -10.19 -6.68
C THR A 108 3.19 -10.85 -6.01
N GLY A 109 4.03 -10.05 -5.34
CA GLY A 109 5.15 -10.52 -4.53
C GLY A 109 4.71 -11.33 -3.31
N VAL A 110 3.64 -10.93 -2.63
CA VAL A 110 3.01 -11.71 -1.54
C VAL A 110 2.60 -13.09 -2.05
N MET A 111 1.91 -13.15 -3.20
CA MET A 111 1.51 -14.42 -3.82
C MET A 111 2.71 -15.32 -4.13
N GLN A 112 3.81 -14.75 -4.65
CA GLN A 112 5.03 -15.51 -4.93
C GLN A 112 5.69 -16.03 -3.65
N LEU A 113 5.68 -15.22 -2.56
CA LEU A 113 6.22 -15.63 -1.25
C LEU A 113 5.44 -16.80 -0.66
N GLU A 114 4.13 -16.88 -0.87
CA GLU A 114 3.33 -18.04 -0.45
C GLU A 114 3.86 -19.35 -1.03
N GLY A 115 4.23 -19.36 -2.32
CA GLY A 115 4.88 -20.51 -2.94
C GLY A 115 6.30 -20.81 -2.42
N ILE A 116 7.05 -19.78 -2.00
CA ILE A 116 8.36 -19.93 -1.35
C ILE A 116 8.16 -20.52 0.04
N LEU A 117 7.23 -19.98 0.81
CA LEU A 117 6.87 -20.46 2.14
C LEU A 117 6.43 -21.93 2.11
N GLY A 118 5.64 -22.32 1.10
CA GLY A 118 5.23 -23.70 0.90
C GLY A 118 6.40 -24.67 0.74
N ARG A 119 7.48 -24.23 0.10
CA ARG A 119 8.71 -25.04 0.00
C ARG A 119 9.47 -25.09 1.33
N ILE A 120 9.61 -23.95 2.01
CA ILE A 120 10.29 -23.85 3.32
C ILE A 120 9.60 -24.73 4.37
N GLU A 121 8.26 -24.68 4.42
CA GLU A 121 7.45 -25.45 5.38
C GLU A 121 7.21 -26.91 4.93
N ASN A 122 7.63 -27.28 3.71
CA ASN A 122 7.28 -28.56 3.08
C ASN A 122 5.76 -28.81 3.01
N ARG A 123 4.99 -27.76 2.69
CA ARG A 123 3.52 -27.73 2.62
C ARG A 123 2.99 -27.08 1.34
N PRO A 124 3.45 -27.47 0.15
CA PRO A 124 3.07 -26.77 -1.08
C PRO A 124 1.57 -26.86 -1.42
N ALA A 125 0.85 -27.83 -0.89
CA ALA A 125 -0.59 -27.92 -1.09
C ALA A 125 -1.41 -26.92 -0.26
N GLN A 126 -0.91 -26.54 0.94
CA GLN A 126 -1.54 -25.57 1.84
C GLN A 126 -1.09 -24.13 1.56
N ARG A 127 0.05 -23.95 0.89
CA ARG A 127 0.67 -22.66 0.57
C ARG A 127 0.60 -22.42 -0.94
N ASN A 128 -0.61 -22.15 -1.42
CA ASN A 128 -0.84 -22.03 -2.85
C ASN A 128 -0.77 -20.56 -3.29
N PRO A 129 0.19 -20.17 -4.18
CA PRO A 129 0.32 -18.80 -4.68
C PRO A 129 -0.87 -18.30 -5.50
N GLU A 130 -1.88 -19.15 -5.74
CA GLU A 130 -3.12 -18.79 -6.43
C GLU A 130 -4.36 -18.84 -5.50
N ASP A 131 -4.16 -18.99 -4.19
CA ASP A 131 -5.24 -19.01 -3.19
C ASP A 131 -5.60 -17.59 -2.74
N TYR A 132 -5.98 -16.77 -3.73
CA TYR A 132 -6.36 -15.37 -3.59
C TYR A 132 -7.70 -15.11 -4.26
N TYR A 133 -8.49 -14.22 -3.67
CA TYR A 133 -9.92 -14.09 -3.96
C TYR A 133 -10.29 -12.66 -4.29
N PHE A 134 -11.20 -12.52 -5.26
CA PHE A 134 -11.79 -11.24 -5.66
C PHE A 134 -13.27 -11.23 -5.26
N ASN A 135 -13.70 -10.14 -4.65
CA ASN A 135 -15.09 -9.85 -4.32
C ASN A 135 -15.47 -8.46 -4.86
N ILE A 136 -16.66 -8.34 -5.43
CA ILE A 136 -17.26 -7.07 -5.86
C ILE A 136 -18.51 -6.86 -5.00
N PHE A 137 -18.71 -5.63 -4.52
CA PHE A 137 -19.82 -5.22 -3.68
C PHE A 137 -20.54 -4.04 -4.33
N GLY A 138 -21.83 -4.19 -4.64
CA GLY A 138 -22.59 -3.25 -5.45
C GLY A 138 -22.30 -3.37 -6.94
N ALA A 139 -22.83 -2.45 -7.74
CA ALA A 139 -22.61 -2.37 -9.17
C ALA A 139 -21.46 -1.42 -9.50
N PRO A 140 -20.39 -1.85 -10.21
CA PRO A 140 -19.34 -0.96 -10.64
C PRO A 140 -19.88 0.26 -11.38
N SER A 141 -19.45 1.45 -10.98
CA SER A 141 -19.90 2.72 -11.56
C SER A 141 -18.84 3.80 -11.33
N PRO A 142 -18.57 4.68 -12.29
CA PRO A 142 -17.76 5.86 -12.04
C PRO A 142 -18.48 6.90 -11.17
N ASP A 143 -19.82 6.89 -11.14
CA ASP A 143 -20.66 7.93 -10.55
C ASP A 143 -21.37 7.48 -9.26
N GLY A 144 -21.42 6.17 -9.01
CA GLY A 144 -22.19 5.58 -7.89
C GLY A 144 -21.30 4.86 -6.87
N PRO A 145 -21.89 4.50 -5.71
CA PRO A 145 -21.18 3.80 -4.66
C PRO A 145 -21.05 2.31 -4.97
N TRP A 146 -19.84 1.79 -4.88
CA TRP A 146 -19.53 0.37 -4.97
C TRP A 146 -18.16 0.08 -4.34
N ALA A 147 -17.83 -1.19 -4.15
CA ALA A 147 -16.58 -1.58 -3.55
C ALA A 147 -16.07 -2.91 -4.13
N TRP A 148 -14.81 -3.22 -3.87
CA TRP A 148 -14.25 -4.53 -4.15
C TRP A 148 -13.12 -4.85 -3.17
N ARG A 149 -12.81 -6.14 -3.06
CA ARG A 149 -11.71 -6.63 -2.24
C ARG A 149 -10.91 -7.69 -2.98
N PHE A 150 -9.59 -7.59 -2.84
CA PHE A 150 -8.65 -8.65 -3.16
C PHE A 150 -8.00 -9.13 -1.88
N GLU A 151 -8.11 -10.40 -1.58
CA GLU A 151 -7.57 -10.95 -0.33
C GLU A 151 -7.04 -12.37 -0.48
N GLY A 152 -6.15 -12.75 0.43
CA GLY A 152 -5.59 -14.07 0.62
C GLY A 152 -4.71 -14.11 1.86
N HIS A 153 -3.88 -15.13 2.00
CA HIS A 153 -2.87 -15.14 3.04
C HIS A 153 -1.89 -13.99 2.82
N HIS A 154 -1.67 -13.17 3.84
CA HIS A 154 -0.79 -12.00 3.86
C HIS A 154 -1.18 -10.84 2.93
N ILE A 155 -2.39 -10.80 2.41
CA ILE A 155 -2.88 -9.62 1.70
C ILE A 155 -4.39 -9.42 1.89
N SER A 156 -4.78 -8.17 2.10
CA SER A 156 -6.16 -7.72 1.95
C SER A 156 -6.17 -6.26 1.51
N VAL A 157 -6.67 -5.99 0.31
CA VAL A 157 -6.85 -4.64 -0.23
C VAL A 157 -8.34 -4.41 -0.39
N ASN A 158 -8.88 -3.45 0.35
CA ASN A 158 -10.30 -3.10 0.34
C ASN A 158 -10.45 -1.74 -0.34
N VAL A 159 -11.26 -1.68 -1.38
CA VAL A 159 -11.43 -0.47 -2.19
C VAL A 159 -12.90 -0.10 -2.23
N THR A 160 -13.19 1.18 -2.00
CA THR A 160 -14.54 1.73 -2.08
C THR A 160 -14.54 3.00 -2.91
N ALA A 161 -15.43 3.09 -3.88
CA ALA A 161 -15.71 4.29 -4.67
C ALA A 161 -17.10 4.83 -4.35
N ALA A 162 -17.28 6.15 -4.47
CA ALA A 162 -18.58 6.80 -4.41
C ALA A 162 -18.53 8.13 -5.18
N GLY A 163 -19.12 8.14 -6.37
CA GLY A 163 -19.13 9.31 -7.24
C GLY A 163 -17.75 9.71 -7.75
N ASP A 164 -17.56 11.00 -7.96
CA ASP A 164 -16.36 11.61 -8.53
C ASP A 164 -15.20 11.79 -7.54
N ALA A 165 -15.40 11.45 -6.28
CA ALA A 165 -14.35 11.47 -5.27
C ALA A 165 -13.32 10.35 -5.50
N ARG A 166 -12.08 10.56 -5.05
CA ARG A 166 -11.05 9.51 -5.12
C ARG A 166 -11.45 8.31 -4.28
N PRO A 167 -11.26 7.07 -4.80
CA PRO A 167 -11.57 5.87 -4.04
C PRO A 167 -10.78 5.78 -2.74
N SER A 168 -11.42 5.29 -1.67
CA SER A 168 -10.73 4.81 -0.48
C SER A 168 -10.11 3.45 -0.77
N VAL A 169 -8.87 3.22 -0.31
CA VAL A 169 -8.13 1.96 -0.48
C VAL A 169 -7.80 1.29 0.85
N THR A 170 -8.45 1.71 1.92
CA THR A 170 -8.22 1.20 3.27
C THR A 170 -9.42 0.44 3.83
N PRO A 171 -9.17 -0.53 4.75
CA PRO A 171 -7.86 -0.99 5.22
C PRO A 171 -7.10 -1.74 4.11
N ALA A 172 -5.77 -1.49 4.04
CA ALA A 172 -4.87 -2.18 3.13
C ALA A 172 -3.81 -2.93 3.93
N PHE A 173 -3.83 -4.24 3.89
CA PHE A 173 -2.89 -5.11 4.58
C PHE A 173 -1.96 -5.80 3.59
N MET A 174 -0.66 -5.80 3.89
CA MET A 174 0.35 -6.59 3.20
C MET A 174 1.29 -7.22 4.22
N GLY A 175 1.55 -8.52 4.07
CA GLY A 175 2.51 -9.26 4.88
C GLY A 175 3.59 -9.90 4.05
N SER A 176 4.66 -10.32 4.70
CA SER A 176 5.80 -11.00 4.06
C SER A 176 6.30 -12.14 4.95
N ASN A 177 6.14 -13.35 4.48
CA ASN A 177 6.71 -14.53 5.13
C ASN A 177 7.37 -15.46 4.09
N PRO A 178 8.71 -15.60 4.11
CA PRO A 178 9.62 -14.93 5.04
C PRO A 178 9.78 -13.43 4.74
N ALA A 179 10.15 -12.63 5.77
CA ALA A 179 10.52 -11.23 5.58
C ALA A 179 11.80 -11.10 4.75
N LEU A 180 12.78 -11.97 5.02
CA LEU A 180 14.01 -12.16 4.25
C LEU A 180 14.06 -13.60 3.74
N VAL A 181 14.10 -13.79 2.44
CA VAL A 181 14.31 -15.12 1.83
C VAL A 181 15.78 -15.52 2.04
N GLY A 182 15.99 -16.57 2.84
CA GLY A 182 17.33 -17.00 3.26
C GLY A 182 18.11 -17.75 2.19
N GLU A 183 17.43 -18.48 1.29
CA GLU A 183 18.08 -19.37 0.33
C GLU A 183 17.31 -19.52 -0.99
N GLY A 184 17.94 -20.18 -1.95
CA GLY A 184 17.36 -20.46 -3.28
C GLY A 184 17.45 -19.28 -4.24
N PRO A 185 16.74 -19.34 -5.39
CA PRO A 185 16.84 -18.34 -6.46
C PRO A 185 16.41 -16.94 -6.05
N ASN A 186 15.64 -16.82 -4.96
CA ASN A 186 15.16 -15.55 -4.42
C ASN A 186 15.90 -15.13 -3.13
N ALA A 187 17.04 -15.74 -2.80
CA ALA A 187 17.81 -15.40 -1.61
C ALA A 187 18.14 -13.90 -1.56
N GLY A 188 18.00 -13.29 -0.40
CA GLY A 188 18.21 -11.87 -0.19
C GLY A 188 16.97 -10.99 -0.47
N ARG A 189 15.89 -11.54 -1.04
CA ARG A 189 14.66 -10.77 -1.28
C ARG A 189 13.99 -10.39 0.04
N ARG A 190 13.65 -9.10 0.18
CA ARG A 190 12.82 -8.52 1.23
C ARG A 190 11.68 -7.77 0.56
N LEU A 191 10.46 -8.30 0.64
CA LEU A 191 9.30 -7.72 -0.07
C LEU A 191 8.87 -6.38 0.54
N LEU A 192 8.81 -6.32 1.88
CA LEU A 192 8.46 -5.13 2.67
C LEU A 192 9.72 -4.59 3.39
N GLY A 193 10.85 -4.56 2.66
CA GLY A 193 12.12 -4.13 3.22
C GLY A 193 12.25 -2.62 3.34
N ALA A 194 11.62 -1.85 2.46
CA ALA A 194 11.65 -0.39 2.49
C ALA A 194 10.90 0.16 3.71
N GLU A 195 9.77 -0.43 4.06
CA GLU A 195 8.97 -0.07 5.24
C GLU A 195 9.78 -0.23 6.53
N GLU A 196 10.53 -1.33 6.67
CA GLU A 196 11.42 -1.52 7.81
C GLU A 196 12.62 -0.57 7.79
N ASP A 197 13.27 -0.43 6.64
CA ASP A 197 14.51 0.37 6.52
C ASP A 197 14.24 1.85 6.78
N LEU A 198 13.19 2.44 6.21
CA LEU A 198 12.80 3.84 6.43
C LEU A 198 12.42 4.11 7.90
N ALA A 199 11.69 3.18 8.54
CA ALA A 199 11.36 3.31 9.96
C ALA A 199 12.63 3.27 10.84
N ARG A 200 13.60 2.42 10.53
CA ARG A 200 14.88 2.36 11.22
C ARG A 200 15.74 3.59 10.97
N GLU A 201 15.73 4.15 9.75
CA GLU A 201 16.38 5.41 9.43
C GLU A 201 15.81 6.55 10.28
N LEU A 202 14.49 6.62 10.43
CA LEU A 202 13.85 7.59 11.33
C LEU A 202 14.30 7.39 12.79
N MET A 203 14.35 6.13 13.27
CA MET A 203 14.81 5.82 14.64
C MET A 203 16.21 6.31 14.92
N VAL A 204 17.14 6.22 13.96
CA VAL A 204 18.54 6.69 14.11
C VAL A 204 18.63 8.21 14.25
N LEU A 205 17.66 8.96 13.75
CA LEU A 205 17.65 10.43 13.83
C LEU A 205 17.20 10.97 15.19
N PHE A 206 16.58 10.13 16.05
CA PHE A 206 16.10 10.58 17.36
C PHE A 206 17.22 10.69 18.37
N SER A 207 17.17 11.76 19.18
CA SER A 207 18.00 11.88 20.37
C SER A 207 17.56 10.90 21.46
N ASP A 208 18.44 10.61 22.43
CA ASP A 208 18.12 9.77 23.59
C ASP A 208 16.89 10.27 24.35
N ALA A 209 16.66 11.59 24.40
CA ALA A 209 15.48 12.17 25.03
C ALA A 209 14.20 11.85 24.26
N GLN A 210 14.24 11.90 22.93
CA GLN A 210 13.11 11.55 22.07
C GLN A 210 12.85 10.05 22.05
N LEU A 211 13.89 9.22 22.03
CA LEU A 211 13.77 7.76 22.08
C LEU A 211 12.99 7.28 23.31
N ARG A 212 13.13 7.94 24.47
CA ARG A 212 12.32 7.63 25.67
C ARG A 212 10.81 7.89 25.49
N THR A 213 10.43 8.68 24.50
CA THR A 213 9.03 8.93 24.15
C THR A 213 8.59 8.05 23.00
N VAL A 214 9.47 7.83 22.01
CA VAL A 214 9.20 7.00 20.82
C VAL A 214 9.02 5.53 21.20
N ILE A 215 9.91 5.01 22.07
CA ILE A 215 9.83 3.60 22.49
C ILE A 215 8.78 3.50 23.59
N ILE A 216 7.61 2.99 23.22
CA ILE A 216 6.46 2.90 24.12
C ILE A 216 6.45 1.62 24.95
N GLU A 217 7.10 0.55 24.46
CA GLU A 217 7.21 -0.74 25.16
C GLU A 217 8.54 -1.42 24.81
N THR A 218 9.09 -2.18 25.75
CA THR A 218 10.33 -2.94 25.56
C THR A 218 10.11 -4.26 24.81
N GLU A 219 8.88 -4.76 24.80
CA GLU A 219 8.46 -5.94 24.03
C GLU A 219 7.46 -5.51 22.97
N ALA A 220 7.67 -5.97 21.74
CA ALA A 220 6.72 -5.73 20.66
C ALA A 220 5.44 -6.57 20.86
N PRO A 221 4.27 -6.07 20.44
CA PRO A 221 3.05 -6.87 20.39
C PRO A 221 3.26 -8.09 19.48
N ARG A 222 2.41 -9.09 19.60
CA ARG A 222 2.54 -10.33 18.80
C ARG A 222 2.11 -10.19 17.35
N ASP A 223 1.40 -9.11 17.02
CA ASP A 223 0.84 -8.81 15.71
C ASP A 223 0.47 -7.33 15.65
N VAL A 224 0.03 -6.83 14.47
CA VAL A 224 -0.59 -5.50 14.34
C VAL A 224 -1.78 -5.39 15.30
N ILE A 225 -1.82 -4.30 16.06
CA ILE A 225 -2.76 -4.17 17.20
C ILE A 225 -4.20 -4.07 16.71
N THR A 226 -4.45 -3.39 15.60
CA THR A 226 -5.80 -3.24 15.06
C THR A 226 -6.32 -4.50 14.36
N GLY A 227 -5.45 -5.49 14.10
CA GLY A 227 -5.83 -6.77 13.51
C GLY A 227 -6.70 -6.63 12.26
N ASN A 228 -7.78 -7.40 12.21
CA ASN A 228 -8.80 -7.32 11.16
C ASN A 228 -10.10 -6.63 11.64
N ALA A 229 -10.03 -5.81 12.68
CA ALA A 229 -11.20 -5.09 13.17
C ALA A 229 -11.78 -4.17 12.08
N ARG A 230 -13.11 -4.00 12.07
CA ARG A 230 -13.79 -3.12 11.12
C ARG A 230 -13.37 -1.67 11.33
N THR A 231 -13.31 -1.21 12.57
CA THR A 231 -12.95 0.14 12.97
C THR A 231 -11.63 0.16 13.72
N VAL A 232 -10.92 1.28 13.67
CA VAL A 232 -9.72 1.50 14.45
C VAL A 232 -10.11 1.82 15.89
N GLU A 233 -9.74 0.94 16.82
CA GLU A 233 -9.97 1.13 18.26
C GLU A 233 -8.62 1.12 18.96
N LEU A 234 -8.08 2.30 19.26
CA LEU A 234 -6.82 2.50 19.99
C LEU A 234 -7.02 3.53 21.10
N ASP A 235 -6.39 3.29 22.26
CA ASP A 235 -6.44 4.18 23.42
C ASP A 235 -5.58 5.43 23.21
N GLY A 236 -6.02 6.30 22.29
CA GLY A 236 -5.37 7.57 22.00
C GLY A 236 -4.04 7.45 21.23
N TYR A 237 -3.32 8.55 21.16
CA TYR A 237 -2.04 8.64 20.45
C TYR A 237 -0.88 8.33 21.40
N GLN A 238 0.04 7.51 20.95
CA GLN A 238 1.25 7.14 21.68
C GLN A 238 2.51 7.43 20.84
N GLY A 239 3.63 7.61 21.49
CA GLY A 239 4.90 7.89 20.84
C GLY A 239 5.21 9.38 20.75
N LEU A 240 6.12 9.76 19.86
CA LEU A 240 6.57 11.13 19.67
C LEU A 240 5.68 11.86 18.66
N GLU A 241 5.09 12.95 19.11
CA GLU A 241 4.33 13.84 18.25
C GLU A 241 5.24 14.55 17.23
N ALA A 242 4.82 14.60 15.97
CA ALA A 242 5.62 15.18 14.89
C ALA A 242 5.90 16.67 15.05
N SER A 243 5.05 17.42 15.77
CA SER A 243 5.30 18.81 16.16
C SER A 243 6.58 18.99 16.98
N ARG A 244 7.11 17.92 17.59
CA ARG A 244 8.34 17.88 18.38
C ARG A 244 9.54 17.34 17.61
N MET A 245 9.39 17.08 16.33
CA MET A 245 10.43 16.61 15.42
C MET A 245 11.13 17.78 14.74
N ASN A 246 12.42 17.63 14.45
CA ASN A 246 13.14 18.56 13.60
C ASN A 246 12.89 18.25 12.11
N ASP A 247 13.36 19.13 11.21
CA ASP A 247 13.13 19.00 9.76
C ASP A 247 13.64 17.67 9.18
N ALA A 248 14.74 17.13 9.67
CA ALA A 248 15.29 15.86 9.17
C ALA A 248 14.40 14.68 9.59
N GLN A 249 13.94 14.68 10.84
CA GLN A 249 13.03 13.69 11.39
C GLN A 249 11.65 13.74 10.70
N SER A 250 11.11 14.96 10.50
CA SER A 250 9.85 15.17 9.79
C SER A 250 9.92 14.66 8.35
N ARG A 251 11.00 14.95 7.63
CA ARG A 251 11.21 14.41 6.28
C ARG A 251 11.29 12.88 6.26
N ALA A 252 11.99 12.26 7.20
CA ALA A 252 12.10 10.81 7.29
C ALA A 252 10.74 10.17 7.61
N LEU A 253 9.94 10.77 8.49
CA LEU A 253 8.56 10.33 8.76
C LEU A 253 7.69 10.42 7.50
N MET A 254 7.78 11.51 6.74
CA MET A 254 7.01 11.66 5.50
C MET A 254 7.42 10.64 4.44
N LEU A 255 8.71 10.37 4.25
CA LEU A 255 9.18 9.32 3.34
C LEU A 255 8.64 7.94 3.72
N LEU A 256 8.55 7.65 5.01
CA LEU A 256 7.96 6.40 5.49
C LEU A 256 6.45 6.33 5.20
N ILE A 257 5.70 7.42 5.37
CA ILE A 257 4.28 7.49 5.01
C ILE A 257 4.10 7.32 3.51
N GLU A 258 4.88 8.02 2.70
CA GLU A 258 4.87 7.93 1.23
C GLU A 258 5.11 6.51 0.73
N GLU A 259 5.95 5.71 1.39
CA GLU A 259 6.18 4.29 1.04
C GLU A 259 4.89 3.46 1.09
N TYR A 260 3.97 3.78 2.01
CA TYR A 260 2.66 3.15 2.09
C TYR A 260 1.67 3.70 1.06
N LEU A 261 1.54 5.02 0.98
CA LEU A 261 0.60 5.68 0.08
C LEU A 261 0.91 5.36 -1.39
N ASN A 262 2.20 5.30 -1.75
CA ASN A 262 2.66 4.99 -3.10
C ASN A 262 2.37 3.55 -3.55
N ASN A 263 1.79 2.70 -2.73
CA ASN A 263 1.20 1.44 -3.17
C ASN A 263 -0.10 1.66 -3.96
N ALA A 264 -0.79 2.77 -3.76
CA ALA A 264 -1.98 3.16 -4.52
C ALA A 264 -1.61 3.94 -5.80
N ALA A 265 -2.56 4.08 -6.72
CA ALA A 265 -2.44 4.95 -7.89
C ALA A 265 -2.14 6.39 -7.44
N VAL A 266 -1.38 7.13 -8.26
CA VAL A 266 -0.82 8.42 -7.87
C VAL A 266 -1.88 9.43 -7.43
N ASP A 267 -3.02 9.48 -8.10
CA ASP A 267 -4.11 10.39 -7.76
C ASP A 267 -4.82 10.03 -6.43
N ILE A 268 -4.80 8.76 -6.04
CA ILE A 268 -5.26 8.31 -4.71
C ILE A 268 -4.20 8.67 -3.66
N ALA A 269 -2.93 8.36 -3.92
CA ALA A 269 -1.83 8.66 -2.99
C ALA A 269 -1.73 10.15 -2.69
N ASP A 270 -1.86 11.01 -3.72
CA ASP A 270 -1.86 12.46 -3.59
C ASP A 270 -3.05 12.94 -2.76
N ALA A 271 -4.26 12.42 -3.02
CA ALA A 271 -5.46 12.78 -2.26
C ALA A 271 -5.36 12.38 -0.77
N GLU A 272 -4.80 11.22 -0.47
CA GLU A 272 -4.56 10.78 0.92
C GLU A 272 -3.48 11.65 1.60
N MET A 273 -2.42 12.01 0.88
CA MET A 273 -1.41 12.93 1.39
C MET A 273 -2.01 14.31 1.68
N ASP A 274 -2.88 14.83 0.81
CA ASP A 274 -3.59 16.09 1.03
C ASP A 274 -4.48 16.03 2.27
N ARG A 275 -5.15 14.90 2.52
CA ARG A 275 -5.95 14.67 3.75
C ARG A 275 -5.08 14.70 5.01
N ILE A 276 -3.90 14.06 4.97
CA ILE A 276 -2.93 14.08 6.08
C ILE A 276 -2.44 15.51 6.32
N HIS A 277 -2.11 16.25 5.27
CA HIS A 277 -1.71 17.66 5.38
C HIS A 277 -2.82 18.53 5.97
N ALA A 278 -4.06 18.36 5.50
CA ALA A 278 -5.21 19.12 5.99
C ALA A 278 -5.52 18.82 7.48
N ALA A 279 -5.30 17.58 7.92
CA ALA A 279 -5.42 17.17 9.31
C ALA A 279 -4.29 17.72 10.21
N GLY A 280 -3.21 18.21 9.60
CA GLY A 280 -2.05 18.80 10.28
C GLY A 280 -0.95 17.78 10.55
N LEU A 281 0.19 17.92 9.87
CA LEU A 281 1.34 17.04 10.03
C LEU A 281 1.85 16.95 11.47
N GLY A 282 1.73 18.05 12.23
CA GLY A 282 2.11 18.11 13.65
C GLY A 282 1.33 17.13 14.54
N ASN A 283 0.13 16.72 14.12
CA ASN A 283 -0.74 15.79 14.86
C ASN A 283 -0.37 14.31 14.64
N LEU A 284 0.59 14.00 13.79
CA LEU A 284 1.09 12.65 13.61
C LEU A 284 1.94 12.23 14.81
N HIS A 285 1.85 10.96 15.19
CA HIS A 285 2.66 10.36 16.24
C HIS A 285 3.40 9.15 15.69
N PHE A 286 4.67 9.03 16.02
CA PHE A 286 5.47 7.86 15.71
C PHE A 286 5.83 7.11 16.99
N ALA A 287 5.51 5.83 17.05
CA ALA A 287 5.77 4.95 18.17
C ALA A 287 6.53 3.70 17.72
N TRP A 288 7.39 3.21 18.59
CA TRP A 288 8.16 1.98 18.43
C TRP A 288 7.99 1.07 19.66
N ALA A 289 7.95 -0.24 19.45
CA ALA A 289 8.00 -1.23 20.52
C ALA A 289 8.95 -2.36 20.14
N GLY A 290 9.57 -2.99 21.16
CA GLY A 290 10.55 -4.07 20.99
C GLY A 290 11.95 -3.57 20.67
N SER A 291 12.75 -4.46 20.08
CA SER A 291 14.18 -4.20 19.84
C SER A 291 14.43 -3.21 18.70
N THR A 292 15.44 -2.37 18.86
CA THR A 292 15.97 -1.52 17.79
C THR A 292 17.05 -2.20 16.94
N MET A 293 17.45 -3.42 17.31
CA MET A 293 18.41 -4.21 16.55
C MET A 293 17.75 -4.91 15.37
N ARG A 294 18.43 -4.88 14.20
CA ARG A 294 17.94 -5.61 13.01
C ARG A 294 17.95 -7.12 13.26
N GLY A 295 16.91 -7.83 12.82
CA GLY A 295 16.75 -9.27 13.01
C GLY A 295 16.16 -9.65 14.37
N GLU A 296 15.75 -8.68 15.15
CA GLU A 296 15.03 -8.89 16.41
C GLU A 296 13.60 -8.36 16.34
N GLY A 297 12.72 -8.90 17.18
CA GLY A 297 11.28 -8.57 17.18
C GLY A 297 11.02 -7.09 17.45
N HIS A 298 10.23 -6.47 16.58
CA HIS A 298 9.88 -5.05 16.69
C HIS A 298 8.52 -4.76 16.05
N TYR A 299 7.98 -3.64 16.46
CA TYR A 299 6.75 -3.05 15.96
C TYR A 299 6.92 -1.55 15.86
N TYR A 300 6.33 -0.93 14.86
CA TYR A 300 6.14 0.52 14.86
C TYR A 300 4.74 0.92 14.40
N ARG A 301 4.37 2.14 14.78
CA ARG A 301 3.10 2.74 14.40
C ARG A 301 3.27 4.22 14.05
N ILE A 302 2.60 4.63 12.97
CA ILE A 302 2.31 6.04 12.68
C ILE A 302 0.82 6.22 12.90
N HIS A 303 0.43 7.17 13.74
CA HIS A 303 -0.97 7.41 14.08
C HIS A 303 -1.29 8.89 14.01
N GLY A 304 -2.26 9.24 13.21
CA GLY A 304 -2.81 10.59 13.04
C GLY A 304 -4.31 10.56 12.83
N PRO A 305 -4.95 11.73 12.66
CA PRO A 305 -6.41 11.81 12.55
C PRO A 305 -7.00 11.06 11.34
N THR A 306 -6.24 10.96 10.22
CA THR A 306 -6.69 10.36 8.96
C THR A 306 -5.78 9.23 8.47
N VAL A 307 -4.77 8.87 9.25
CA VAL A 307 -3.83 7.81 8.88
C VAL A 307 -3.43 7.00 10.10
N LEU A 308 -3.45 5.69 9.93
CA LEU A 308 -2.84 4.74 10.85
C LEU A 308 -2.03 3.74 10.02
N ILE A 309 -0.75 3.62 10.33
CA ILE A 309 0.13 2.61 9.77
C ILE A 309 0.67 1.78 10.92
N GLU A 310 0.60 0.46 10.80
CA GLU A 310 1.23 -0.47 11.73
C GLU A 310 2.14 -1.42 10.94
N PHE A 311 3.27 -1.74 11.54
CA PHE A 311 4.23 -2.74 11.05
C PHE A 311 4.70 -3.60 12.22
N ASP A 312 4.62 -4.88 12.05
CA ASP A 312 5.05 -5.88 13.03
C ASP A 312 6.00 -6.88 12.38
N ASN A 313 7.09 -7.22 13.06
CA ASN A 313 8.01 -8.29 12.66
C ASN A 313 8.52 -9.05 13.88
N VAL A 314 7.65 -9.80 14.52
CA VAL A 314 8.01 -10.60 15.72
C VAL A 314 7.93 -12.10 15.47
N GLN A 315 7.05 -12.54 14.59
CA GLN A 315 6.83 -13.95 14.34
C GLN A 315 8.00 -14.56 13.55
N GLY A 316 8.13 -15.90 13.65
CA GLY A 316 9.18 -16.62 12.90
C GLY A 316 10.62 -16.20 13.22
N GLY A 317 10.90 -15.70 14.46
CA GLY A 317 12.21 -15.18 14.83
C GLY A 317 12.53 -13.84 14.14
N ALA A 318 11.57 -12.94 14.08
CA ALA A 318 11.63 -11.67 13.37
C ALA A 318 11.88 -11.82 11.85
N ASN A 319 11.27 -12.86 11.26
CA ASN A 319 11.33 -13.09 9.81
C ASN A 319 9.92 -13.28 9.20
N HIS A 320 8.92 -12.61 9.77
CA HIS A 320 7.52 -12.69 9.35
C HIS A 320 6.83 -11.34 9.63
N VAL A 321 6.65 -10.56 8.57
CA VAL A 321 6.10 -9.20 8.65
C VAL A 321 4.60 -9.20 8.43
N HIS A 322 3.92 -8.46 9.29
CA HIS A 322 2.56 -7.97 9.07
C HIS A 322 2.56 -6.44 9.03
N SER A 323 1.90 -5.85 8.05
CA SER A 323 1.79 -4.41 7.92
C SER A 323 0.42 -4.01 7.40
N VAL A 324 -0.13 -2.93 7.96
CA VAL A 324 -1.45 -2.43 7.58
C VAL A 324 -1.42 -0.90 7.49
N TRP A 325 -2.06 -0.38 6.45
CA TRP A 325 -2.43 1.02 6.31
C TRP A 325 -3.94 1.14 6.46
N ARG A 326 -4.36 2.04 7.34
CA ARG A 326 -5.76 2.33 7.65
C ARG A 326 -6.03 3.84 7.65
N ASP A 327 -7.26 4.20 7.43
CA ASP A 327 -7.79 5.53 7.70
C ASP A 327 -8.84 5.44 8.82
N PRO A 328 -8.56 5.94 10.04
CA PRO A 328 -9.50 5.84 11.17
C PRO A 328 -10.89 6.46 10.92
N GLN A 329 -11.01 7.34 9.92
CA GLN A 329 -12.27 8.01 9.57
C GLN A 329 -12.92 7.41 8.31
N ASN A 330 -12.14 6.76 7.43
CA ASN A 330 -12.58 6.39 6.09
C ASN A 330 -12.21 4.96 5.67
N ASP A 331 -11.90 4.09 6.61
CA ASP A 331 -11.78 2.65 6.31
C ASP A 331 -13.08 2.16 5.68
N PHE A 332 -12.96 1.31 4.63
CA PHE A 332 -14.08 0.87 3.80
C PHE A 332 -14.88 2.01 3.15
N GLY A 333 -14.31 3.21 3.06
CA GLY A 333 -14.97 4.37 2.51
C GLY A 333 -16.12 4.93 3.37
N ASP A 334 -16.11 4.71 4.68
CA ASP A 334 -17.22 5.11 5.55
C ASP A 334 -17.51 6.62 5.51
N ASP A 335 -16.47 7.48 5.51
CA ASP A 335 -16.65 8.93 5.35
C ASP A 335 -17.02 9.31 3.90
N LEU A 336 -16.41 8.66 2.92
CA LEU A 336 -16.68 8.84 1.50
C LEU A 336 -18.16 8.55 1.19
N LEU A 337 -18.68 7.41 1.64
CA LEU A 337 -20.06 7.01 1.45
C LEU A 337 -21.03 7.96 2.18
N ARG A 338 -20.72 8.33 3.42
CA ARG A 338 -21.54 9.28 4.20
C ARG A 338 -21.68 10.61 3.49
N ARG A 339 -20.60 11.16 2.92
CA ARG A 339 -20.64 12.42 2.15
C ARG A 339 -21.44 12.24 0.87
N HIS A 340 -21.21 11.17 0.12
CA HIS A 340 -21.96 10.88 -1.10
C HIS A 340 -23.46 10.83 -0.84
N TYR A 341 -23.92 10.10 0.18
CA TYR A 341 -25.35 10.02 0.54
C TYR A 341 -25.93 11.32 1.09
N ALA A 342 -25.11 12.23 1.61
CA ALA A 342 -25.57 13.53 2.08
C ALA A 342 -25.70 14.58 0.94
N GLU A 343 -24.94 14.42 -0.14
CA GLU A 343 -24.87 15.39 -1.25
C GLU A 343 -25.78 15.01 -2.42
N VAL A 344 -26.08 13.73 -2.58
CA VAL A 344 -26.90 13.21 -3.68
C VAL A 344 -28.30 12.87 -3.15
N ASP A 345 -29.33 13.56 -3.65
CA ASP A 345 -30.73 13.18 -3.45
C ASP A 345 -30.96 11.80 -4.11
N HIS A 346 -30.97 10.76 -3.31
CA HIS A 346 -31.36 9.44 -3.75
C HIS A 346 -32.90 9.35 -3.74
N PRO A 347 -33.55 9.07 -4.86
CA PRO A 347 -35.00 8.94 -4.96
C PRO A 347 -35.57 7.79 -4.13
#